data_69f37733cf1c5eb5ac9fa6671b63113d
#
_entry.id   69f37733cf1c5eb5ac9fa6671b63113d
#
_cell.length_a   1.000
_cell.length_b   1.000
_cell.length_c   1.000
_cell.angle_alpha   90.00
_cell.angle_beta   90.00
_cell.angle_gamma   90.00
#
_symmetry.space_group_name_H-M   'P 1'
#
loop_
_entity.id
_entity.type
_entity.pdbx_description
1 polymer ?
#
loop_
_entity_poly.entity_id
_entity_poly.type
_entity_poly.pdbx_seq_one_letter_code
_entity_poly.pdbx_strand_id
1 'polypeptide(L)'
;MKIDIRKPVVVIVALCLAGWAGHLIAEESWESLNQDAKRAKIDAEAKEALDEVLGKSESAKQLYAKAYGWAAFDNLKIAVGWSGGGGNGVAVNKNTGARTYMKMGTVGVGFGLGAQKYQVVFLFQDEKTFRKFVDNGWQAVATAQAAAGTAGAGAQTGFVNGIAIYQITDAGLMASADIAGTKYWKNKK
;
A
#
# COMPACT_ATOMS: atom_id res chain seq x y z
N MET A 1 -4.15 50.39 -53.71
CA MET A 1 -4.83 49.64 -52.62
C MET A 1 -3.77 48.74 -51.98
N LYS A 2 -3.19 49.14 -50.81
CA LYS A 2 -2.15 48.36 -50.12
C LYS A 2 -2.86 47.38 -49.20
N ILE A 3 -2.66 46.09 -49.43
CA ILE A 3 -3.18 45.03 -48.58
C ILE A 3 -2.23 44.90 -47.39
N ASP A 4 -2.75 45.13 -46.20
CA ASP A 4 -2.02 45.04 -44.93
C ASP A 4 -1.98 43.58 -44.49
N ILE A 5 -0.85 42.90 -44.68
CA ILE A 5 -0.63 41.44 -44.49
C ILE A 5 -0.38 41.10 -42.98
N ARG A 6 -0.48 42.08 -42.05
CA ARG A 6 -0.05 41.90 -40.65
C ARG A 6 -1.08 41.30 -39.70
N LYS A 7 -2.34 41.12 -40.13
CA LYS A 7 -3.41 40.64 -39.21
C LYS A 7 -3.63 39.10 -39.10
N PRO A 8 -3.33 38.27 -40.09
CA PRO A 8 -3.61 36.83 -39.95
C PRO A 8 -2.61 36.08 -39.07
N VAL A 9 -1.38 36.56 -38.90
CA VAL A 9 -0.31 35.86 -38.16
C VAL A 9 -0.55 35.86 -36.66
N VAL A 10 -1.10 36.95 -36.11
CA VAL A 10 -1.37 37.04 -34.65
C VAL A 10 -2.52 36.15 -34.23
N VAL A 11 -3.54 35.96 -35.07
CA VAL A 11 -4.69 35.09 -34.75
C VAL A 11 -4.32 33.62 -34.79
N ILE A 12 -3.43 33.22 -35.69
CA ILE A 12 -2.96 31.80 -35.81
C ILE A 12 -2.08 31.45 -34.60
N VAL A 13 -1.23 32.34 -34.14
CA VAL A 13 -0.37 32.11 -32.94
C VAL A 13 -1.22 32.03 -31.68
N ALA A 14 -2.25 32.85 -31.52
CA ALA A 14 -3.16 32.80 -30.37
C ALA A 14 -3.98 31.50 -30.34
N LEU A 15 -4.42 30.99 -31.48
CA LEU A 15 -5.13 29.71 -31.59
C LEU A 15 -4.23 28.51 -31.29
N CYS A 16 -2.96 28.55 -31.69
CA CYS A 16 -1.99 27.50 -31.35
C CYS A 16 -1.68 27.47 -29.84
N LEU A 17 -1.53 28.63 -29.19
CA LEU A 17 -1.27 28.71 -27.76
C LEU A 17 -2.47 28.27 -26.92
N ALA A 18 -3.69 28.56 -27.37
CA ALA A 18 -4.91 28.07 -26.70
C ALA A 18 -5.07 26.54 -26.82
N GLY A 19 -4.67 25.95 -27.94
CA GLY A 19 -4.68 24.51 -28.14
C GLY A 19 -3.68 23.78 -27.24
N TRP A 20 -2.49 24.37 -27.04
CA TRP A 20 -1.46 23.81 -26.15
C TRP A 20 -1.88 23.90 -24.67
N ALA A 21 -2.44 25.01 -24.24
CA ALA A 21 -2.93 25.16 -22.87
C ALA A 21 -4.07 24.18 -22.55
N GLY A 22 -4.99 23.97 -23.48
CA GLY A 22 -6.07 23.00 -23.32
C GLY A 22 -5.57 21.55 -23.25
N HIS A 23 -4.52 21.21 -23.98
CA HIS A 23 -3.92 19.87 -23.95
C HIS A 23 -3.23 19.58 -22.60
N LEU A 24 -2.46 20.53 -22.08
CA LEU A 24 -1.80 20.41 -20.77
C LEU A 24 -2.81 20.27 -19.63
N ILE A 25 -3.87 21.05 -19.64
CA ILE A 25 -4.94 20.98 -18.60
C ILE A 25 -5.67 19.64 -18.66
N ALA A 26 -5.93 19.12 -19.86
CA ALA A 26 -6.58 17.83 -20.05
C ALA A 26 -5.69 16.67 -19.56
N GLU A 27 -4.39 16.71 -19.85
CA GLU A 27 -3.42 15.68 -19.44
C GLU A 27 -3.24 15.65 -17.94
N GLU A 28 -3.12 16.81 -17.27
CA GLU A 28 -3.04 16.94 -15.81
C GLU A 28 -4.34 16.44 -15.13
N SER A 29 -5.50 16.70 -15.71
CA SER A 29 -6.78 16.20 -15.23
C SER A 29 -6.89 14.67 -15.30
N TRP A 30 -6.46 14.05 -16.40
CA TRP A 30 -6.45 12.60 -16.56
C TRP A 30 -5.47 11.91 -15.59
N GLU A 31 -4.31 12.49 -15.37
CA GLU A 31 -3.33 11.94 -14.41
C GLU A 31 -3.85 11.99 -12.97
N SER A 32 -4.49 13.09 -12.57
CA SER A 32 -5.09 13.22 -11.23
C SER A 32 -6.25 12.25 -11.02
N LEU A 33 -7.16 12.12 -11.96
CA LEU A 33 -8.26 11.15 -11.92
C LEU A 33 -7.76 9.70 -11.83
N ASN A 34 -6.69 9.38 -12.55
CA ASN A 34 -6.09 8.06 -12.51
C ASN A 34 -5.41 7.78 -11.14
N GLN A 35 -4.81 8.80 -10.51
CA GLN A 35 -4.25 8.67 -9.16
C GLN A 35 -5.34 8.49 -8.10
N ASP A 36 -6.44 9.22 -8.19
CA ASP A 36 -7.54 9.10 -7.25
C ASP A 36 -8.25 7.75 -7.38
N ALA A 37 -8.45 7.26 -8.59
CA ALA A 37 -8.97 5.91 -8.83
C ALA A 37 -8.05 4.82 -8.25
N LYS A 38 -6.72 4.97 -8.39
CA LYS A 38 -5.75 4.05 -7.77
C LYS A 38 -5.79 4.08 -6.25
N ARG A 39 -5.89 5.27 -5.65
CA ARG A 39 -6.01 5.44 -4.20
C ARG A 39 -7.31 4.83 -3.67
N ALA A 40 -8.43 5.09 -4.34
CA ALA A 40 -9.73 4.52 -3.97
C ALA A 40 -9.70 2.98 -4.01
N LYS A 41 -9.04 2.40 -5.01
CA LYS A 41 -8.84 0.95 -5.10
C LYS A 41 -8.00 0.43 -3.92
N ILE A 42 -6.86 1.06 -3.62
CA ILE A 42 -5.99 0.68 -2.49
C ILE A 42 -6.76 0.77 -1.17
N ASP A 43 -7.54 1.83 -0.97
CA ASP A 43 -8.35 2.00 0.24
C ASP A 43 -9.40 0.91 0.39
N ALA A 44 -10.07 0.52 -0.70
CA ALA A 44 -11.07 -0.54 -0.71
C ALA A 44 -10.45 -1.91 -0.37
N GLU A 45 -9.37 -2.28 -1.05
CA GLU A 45 -8.63 -3.53 -0.82
C GLU A 45 -8.06 -3.61 0.60
N ALA A 46 -7.52 -2.48 1.11
CA ALA A 46 -6.99 -2.41 2.46
C ALA A 46 -8.08 -2.54 3.53
N LYS A 47 -9.24 -1.94 3.29
CA LYS A 47 -10.39 -2.08 4.20
C LYS A 47 -10.92 -3.50 4.20
N GLU A 48 -11.06 -4.13 3.05
CA GLU A 48 -11.49 -5.53 2.91
C GLU A 48 -10.55 -6.46 3.69
N ALA A 49 -9.23 -6.31 3.52
CA ALA A 49 -8.24 -7.09 4.26
C ALA A 49 -8.36 -6.89 5.78
N LEU A 50 -8.54 -5.66 6.24
CA LEU A 50 -8.73 -5.38 7.66
C LEU A 50 -10.02 -6.03 8.19
N ASP A 51 -11.13 -5.85 7.48
CA ASP A 51 -12.43 -6.42 7.86
C ASP A 51 -12.38 -7.96 7.90
N GLU A 52 -11.68 -8.59 6.98
CA GLU A 52 -11.48 -10.05 6.97
C GLU A 52 -10.69 -10.53 8.19
N VAL A 53 -9.57 -9.83 8.53
CA VAL A 53 -8.79 -10.16 9.74
C VAL A 53 -9.64 -10.03 10.99
N LEU A 54 -10.37 -8.91 11.10
CA LEU A 54 -11.24 -8.66 12.27
C LEU A 54 -12.42 -9.65 12.32
N GLY A 55 -12.96 -10.06 11.17
CA GLY A 55 -14.01 -11.05 11.09
C GLY A 55 -13.58 -12.46 11.54
N LYS A 56 -12.34 -12.82 11.27
CA LYS A 56 -11.81 -14.18 11.51
C LYS A 56 -11.03 -14.35 12.82
N SER A 57 -10.62 -13.26 13.49
CA SER A 57 -9.79 -13.31 14.70
C SER A 57 -10.28 -12.39 15.80
N GLU A 58 -10.74 -12.99 16.90
CA GLU A 58 -11.17 -12.24 18.09
C GLU A 58 -9.99 -11.50 18.75
N SER A 59 -8.80 -12.09 18.75
CA SER A 59 -7.59 -11.43 19.25
C SER A 59 -7.23 -10.20 18.39
N ALA A 60 -7.41 -10.27 17.07
CA ALA A 60 -7.20 -9.14 16.19
C ALA A 60 -8.17 -7.99 16.50
N LYS A 61 -9.44 -8.27 16.79
CA LYS A 61 -10.41 -7.26 17.22
C LYS A 61 -9.96 -6.54 18.49
N GLN A 62 -9.51 -7.32 19.48
CA GLN A 62 -9.04 -6.76 20.76
C GLN A 62 -7.79 -5.91 20.58
N LEU A 63 -6.84 -6.33 19.73
CA LEU A 63 -5.65 -5.55 19.41
C LEU A 63 -5.98 -4.32 18.58
N TYR A 64 -6.87 -4.45 17.60
CA TYR A 64 -7.34 -3.31 16.80
C TYR A 64 -8.02 -2.24 17.66
N ALA A 65 -8.83 -2.64 18.65
CA ALA A 65 -9.46 -1.70 19.57
C ALA A 65 -8.44 -0.81 20.29
N LYS A 66 -7.28 -1.38 20.67
CA LYS A 66 -6.17 -0.71 21.38
C LYS A 66 -5.14 -0.07 20.44
N ALA A 67 -5.19 -0.34 19.15
CA ALA A 67 -4.21 0.13 18.19
C ALA A 67 -4.34 1.63 17.93
N TYR A 68 -3.22 2.34 17.84
CA TYR A 68 -3.11 3.72 17.39
C TYR A 68 -3.41 3.88 15.90
N GLY A 69 -2.97 2.93 15.10
CA GLY A 69 -3.15 2.91 13.66
C GLY A 69 -3.02 1.51 13.09
N TRP A 70 -3.27 1.40 11.81
CA TRP A 70 -3.15 0.15 11.08
C TRP A 70 -2.62 0.39 9.67
N ALA A 71 -2.11 -0.65 9.01
CA ALA A 71 -1.80 -0.62 7.59
C ALA A 71 -2.19 -1.95 6.95
N ALA A 72 -2.62 -1.90 5.69
CA ALA A 72 -2.88 -3.11 4.93
C ALA A 72 -2.29 -3.00 3.53
N PHE A 73 -1.83 -4.13 3.00
CA PHE A 73 -1.17 -4.26 1.71
C PHE A 73 -1.76 -5.43 0.94
N ASP A 74 -2.08 -5.19 -0.33
CA ASP A 74 -2.39 -6.24 -1.30
C ASP A 74 -1.15 -6.53 -2.14
N ASN A 75 -0.76 -7.81 -2.21
CA ASN A 75 0.54 -8.24 -2.69
C ASN A 75 0.42 -9.39 -3.68
N LEU A 76 1.31 -9.36 -4.67
CA LEU A 76 1.52 -10.46 -5.61
C LEU A 76 2.97 -10.94 -5.49
N LYS A 77 3.16 -12.23 -5.23
CA LYS A 77 4.45 -12.92 -5.23
C LYS A 77 4.52 -13.88 -6.40
N ILE A 78 5.60 -13.81 -7.16
CA ILE A 78 5.89 -14.73 -8.26
C ILE A 78 7.15 -15.50 -7.90
N ALA A 79 7.13 -16.81 -8.05
CA ALA A 79 8.26 -17.69 -7.81
C ALA A 79 8.56 -18.53 -9.05
N VAL A 80 9.81 -18.47 -9.54
CA VAL A 80 10.36 -19.29 -10.63
C VAL A 80 11.85 -19.50 -10.30
N GLY A 81 12.17 -20.39 -9.34
CA GLY A 81 13.52 -20.57 -8.81
C GLY A 81 14.00 -19.42 -7.90
N TRP A 82 13.67 -18.20 -8.25
CA TRP A 82 13.76 -17.00 -7.43
C TRP A 82 12.34 -16.51 -7.12
N SER A 83 12.13 -15.92 -5.98
CA SER A 83 10.86 -15.29 -5.67
C SER A 83 11.01 -13.77 -5.61
N GLY A 84 10.11 -13.09 -6.28
CA GLY A 84 9.97 -11.64 -6.25
C GLY A 84 8.52 -11.26 -6.16
N GLY A 85 8.23 -10.15 -5.53
CA GLY A 85 6.86 -9.67 -5.43
C GLY A 85 6.80 -8.19 -5.11
N GLY A 86 5.63 -7.66 -5.28
CA GLY A 86 5.35 -6.27 -4.96
C GLY A 86 3.90 -6.06 -4.64
N GLY A 87 3.61 -4.96 -3.99
CA GLY A 87 2.26 -4.59 -3.64
C GLY A 87 2.13 -3.12 -3.28
N ASN A 88 0.89 -2.72 -3.14
CA ASN A 88 0.52 -1.39 -2.68
C ASN A 88 -0.33 -1.52 -1.42
N GLY A 89 -0.33 -0.47 -0.63
CA GLY A 89 -1.13 -0.44 0.58
C GLY A 89 -1.27 0.97 1.12
N VAL A 90 -1.98 1.05 2.22
CA VAL A 90 -2.21 2.30 2.95
C VAL A 90 -2.02 2.09 4.43
N ALA A 91 -1.36 3.04 5.08
CA ALA A 91 -1.30 3.16 6.53
C ALA A 91 -2.28 4.24 6.99
N VAL A 92 -3.10 3.92 7.98
CA VAL A 92 -4.19 4.77 8.46
C VAL A 92 -4.00 5.07 9.96
N ASN A 93 -3.94 6.34 10.29
CA ASN A 93 -4.02 6.79 11.67
C ASN A 93 -5.50 6.75 12.13
N LYS A 94 -5.83 5.93 13.11
CA LYS A 94 -7.22 5.77 13.58
C LYS A 94 -7.80 7.03 14.23
N ASN A 95 -6.95 7.83 14.85
CA ASN A 95 -7.41 9.02 15.59
C ASN A 95 -7.77 10.18 14.66
N THR A 96 -7.04 10.32 13.55
CA THR A 96 -7.20 11.45 12.61
C THR A 96 -7.83 11.05 11.28
N GLY A 97 -7.87 9.76 10.95
CA GLY A 97 -8.24 9.25 9.64
C GLY A 97 -7.20 9.51 8.54
N ALA A 98 -6.04 10.09 8.89
CA ALA A 98 -4.99 10.41 7.92
C ALA A 98 -4.44 9.13 7.27
N ARG A 99 -4.31 9.17 5.94
CA ARG A 99 -3.83 8.06 5.11
C ARG A 99 -2.46 8.35 4.54
N THR A 100 -1.58 7.36 4.57
CA THR A 100 -0.29 7.39 3.89
C THR A 100 -0.21 6.18 2.97
N TYR A 101 -0.18 6.43 1.66
CA TYR A 101 -0.03 5.38 0.67
C TYR A 101 1.42 4.89 0.62
N MET A 102 1.58 3.58 0.60
CA MET A 102 2.87 2.92 0.72
C MET A 102 3.00 1.82 -0.35
N LYS A 103 4.22 1.42 -0.58
CA LYS A 103 4.58 0.28 -1.44
C LYS A 103 5.29 -0.78 -0.63
N MET A 104 5.23 -2.00 -1.12
CA MET A 104 6.05 -3.09 -0.61
C MET A 104 6.77 -3.79 -1.76
N GLY A 105 7.91 -4.39 -1.44
CA GLY A 105 8.63 -5.28 -2.33
C GLY A 105 9.26 -6.41 -1.54
N THR A 106 9.25 -7.60 -2.11
CA THR A 106 9.90 -8.77 -1.53
C THR A 106 10.83 -9.41 -2.54
N VAL A 107 11.97 -9.89 -2.06
CA VAL A 107 12.89 -10.72 -2.80
C VAL A 107 13.31 -11.89 -1.92
N GLY A 108 13.40 -13.07 -2.50
CA GLY A 108 13.78 -14.28 -1.77
C GLY A 108 14.15 -15.41 -2.70
N VAL A 109 14.64 -16.49 -2.12
CA VAL A 109 14.81 -17.77 -2.81
C VAL A 109 13.50 -18.53 -2.66
N GLY A 110 12.80 -18.77 -3.77
CA GLY A 110 11.52 -19.46 -3.77
C GLY A 110 11.68 -20.89 -4.26
N PHE A 111 11.29 -21.83 -3.43
CA PHE A 111 11.12 -23.24 -3.86
C PHE A 111 9.70 -23.37 -4.39
N GLY A 112 9.53 -23.28 -5.72
CA GLY A 112 8.21 -23.46 -6.36
C GLY A 112 8.09 -22.69 -7.67
N LEU A 113 7.06 -23.05 -8.43
CA LEU A 113 6.64 -22.34 -9.64
C LEU A 113 5.21 -21.83 -9.38
N GLY A 114 4.97 -20.53 -9.51
CA GLY A 114 3.63 -19.99 -9.41
C GLY A 114 3.54 -18.52 -9.04
N ALA A 115 2.31 -18.02 -9.09
CA ALA A 115 1.92 -16.72 -8.62
C ALA A 115 0.98 -16.88 -7.42
N GLN A 116 1.21 -16.14 -6.35
CA GLN A 116 0.39 -16.16 -5.14
C GLN A 116 0.00 -14.73 -4.78
N LYS A 117 -1.29 -14.51 -4.61
CA LYS A 117 -1.80 -13.29 -3.98
C LYS A 117 -1.90 -13.50 -2.47
N TYR A 118 -1.58 -12.48 -1.73
CA TYR A 118 -1.73 -12.47 -0.28
C TYR A 118 -1.87 -11.04 0.22
N GLN A 119 -2.57 -10.88 1.33
CA GLN A 119 -2.72 -9.59 1.98
C GLN A 119 -2.03 -9.61 3.34
N VAL A 120 -1.48 -8.48 3.74
CA VAL A 120 -0.83 -8.34 5.05
C VAL A 120 -1.43 -7.15 5.77
N VAL A 121 -1.88 -7.37 7.01
CA VAL A 121 -2.42 -6.34 7.89
C VAL A 121 -1.49 -6.15 9.08
N PHE A 122 -1.12 -4.90 9.33
CA PHE A 122 -0.34 -4.47 10.48
C PHE A 122 -1.24 -3.68 11.43
N LEU A 123 -1.15 -3.98 12.71
CA LEU A 123 -1.72 -3.16 13.77
C LEU A 123 -0.59 -2.55 14.59
N PHE A 124 -0.64 -1.26 14.87
CA PHE A 124 0.41 -0.52 15.60
C PHE A 124 -0.11 -0.11 16.96
N GLN A 125 0.62 -0.49 18.00
CA GLN A 125 0.24 -0.23 19.38
C GLN A 125 0.22 1.27 19.72
N ASP A 126 1.20 2.01 19.22
CA ASP A 126 1.44 3.40 19.59
C ASP A 126 1.87 4.28 18.39
N GLU A 127 1.85 5.59 18.61
CA GLU A 127 2.22 6.59 17.61
C GLU A 127 3.66 6.45 17.15
N LYS A 128 4.60 6.21 18.07
CA LYS A 128 6.03 6.11 17.76
C LYS A 128 6.29 4.98 16.78
N THR A 129 5.71 3.82 17.03
CA THR A 129 5.83 2.64 16.16
C THR A 129 5.18 2.88 14.81
N PHE A 130 3.98 3.47 14.78
CA PHE A 130 3.28 3.83 13.55
C PHE A 130 4.09 4.82 12.70
N ARG A 131 4.57 5.92 13.28
CA ARG A 131 5.38 6.92 12.57
C ARG A 131 6.69 6.34 12.07
N LYS A 132 7.38 5.53 12.87
CA LYS A 132 8.60 4.84 12.44
C LYS A 132 8.36 3.98 11.20
N PHE A 133 7.24 3.24 11.17
CA PHE A 133 6.86 2.43 10.02
C PHE A 133 6.59 3.29 8.78
N VAL A 134 5.82 4.36 8.92
CA VAL A 134 5.41 5.23 7.81
C VAL A 134 6.56 6.08 7.26
N ASP A 135 7.35 6.70 8.15
CA ASP A 135 8.34 7.71 7.73
C ASP A 135 9.68 7.09 7.34
N ASN A 136 10.14 6.09 8.09
CA ASN A 136 11.42 5.43 7.84
C ASN A 136 11.28 4.18 6.95
N GLY A 137 10.05 3.72 6.76
CA GLY A 137 9.79 2.40 6.21
C GLY A 137 10.08 1.29 7.22
N TRP A 138 9.80 0.07 6.81
CA TRP A 138 10.00 -1.10 7.64
C TRP A 138 10.50 -2.27 6.80
N GLN A 139 11.40 -3.05 7.37
CA GLN A 139 11.93 -4.25 6.74
C GLN A 139 11.77 -5.44 7.67
N ALA A 140 11.15 -6.48 7.14
CA ALA A 140 11.07 -7.75 7.84
C ALA A 140 12.44 -8.43 7.83
N VAL A 141 13.06 -8.54 8.99
CA VAL A 141 14.27 -9.36 9.21
C VAL A 141 13.87 -10.70 9.81
N ALA A 142 14.68 -11.74 9.62
CA ALA A 142 14.38 -13.08 10.09
C ALA A 142 14.06 -13.16 11.61
N THR A 143 14.59 -12.22 12.40
CA THR A 143 14.28 -12.09 13.84
C THR A 143 12.85 -11.62 14.12
N ALA A 144 12.20 -10.93 13.20
CA ALA A 144 10.80 -10.53 13.34
C ALA A 144 9.85 -11.73 13.19
N GLN A 145 10.23 -12.73 12.41
CA GLN A 145 9.51 -14.00 12.30
C GLN A 145 9.57 -14.82 13.60
N ALA A 146 10.73 -14.87 14.25
CA ALA A 146 10.90 -15.58 15.53
C ALA A 146 10.08 -14.93 16.66
N ALA A 147 9.89 -13.61 16.60
CA ALA A 147 9.07 -12.87 17.56
C ALA A 147 7.57 -13.00 17.34
N ALA A 148 7.16 -13.27 16.10
CA ALA A 148 5.76 -13.50 15.75
C ALA A 148 5.23 -14.89 16.16
N GLY A 149 6.11 -15.77 16.58
CA GLY A 149 5.77 -17.09 17.14
C GLY A 149 5.30 -18.11 16.10
N THR A 150 5.53 -19.38 16.38
CA THR A 150 5.05 -20.54 15.64
C THR A 150 3.54 -20.82 15.82
N ALA A 151 2.77 -19.80 16.18
CA ALA A 151 1.36 -19.93 16.48
C ALA A 151 0.54 -19.89 15.18
N GLY A 152 -0.22 -20.94 14.94
CA GLY A 152 -1.14 -21.05 13.82
C GLY A 152 -2.21 -19.94 13.80
N ALA A 153 -3.09 -19.98 12.82
CA ALA A 153 -4.14 -19.01 12.60
C ALA A 153 -4.87 -18.62 13.90
N GLY A 154 -4.79 -17.36 14.30
CA GLY A 154 -5.54 -16.80 15.42
C GLY A 154 -4.81 -16.65 16.75
N ALA A 155 -3.55 -17.04 16.88
CA ALA A 155 -2.87 -17.09 18.18
C ALA A 155 -2.01 -15.87 18.56
N GLN A 156 -2.00 -14.79 17.77
CA GLN A 156 -1.32 -13.57 18.21
C GLN A 156 -2.19 -12.82 19.25
N THR A 157 -1.79 -12.94 20.51
CA THR A 157 -2.53 -12.38 21.67
C THR A 157 -2.02 -11.02 22.11
N GLY A 158 -0.95 -10.50 21.49
CA GLY A 158 -0.33 -9.23 21.87
C GLY A 158 0.50 -8.59 20.76
N PHE A 159 0.89 -7.34 21.00
CA PHE A 159 1.86 -6.66 20.15
C PHE A 159 3.28 -7.16 20.44
N VAL A 160 4.04 -7.46 19.42
CA VAL A 160 5.47 -7.78 19.51
C VAL A 160 6.25 -6.59 18.97
N ASN A 161 7.08 -5.98 19.79
CA ASN A 161 7.78 -4.72 19.46
C ASN A 161 6.82 -3.61 18.97
N GLY A 162 5.61 -3.55 19.53
CA GLY A 162 4.60 -2.57 19.20
C GLY A 162 3.80 -2.86 17.92
N ILE A 163 3.99 -4.03 17.28
CA ILE A 163 3.32 -4.39 16.02
C ILE A 163 2.65 -5.76 16.15
N ALA A 164 1.44 -5.88 15.64
CA ALA A 164 0.80 -7.16 15.36
C ALA A 164 0.64 -7.32 13.85
N ILE A 165 0.91 -8.52 13.33
CA ILE A 165 0.95 -8.80 11.89
C ILE A 165 0.06 -9.98 11.57
N TYR A 166 -0.81 -9.81 10.60
CA TYR A 166 -1.71 -10.85 10.09
C TYR A 166 -1.52 -10.98 8.58
N GLN A 167 -1.49 -12.20 8.08
CA GLN A 167 -1.44 -12.50 6.66
C GLN A 167 -2.68 -13.29 6.26
N ILE A 168 -3.28 -12.89 5.15
CA ILE A 168 -4.39 -13.56 4.51
C ILE A 168 -3.87 -14.18 3.22
N THR A 169 -4.12 -15.45 3.03
CA THR A 169 -3.80 -16.22 1.82
C THR A 169 -5.02 -17.03 1.41
N ASP A 170 -4.97 -17.67 0.24
CA ASP A 170 -6.01 -18.61 -0.19
C ASP A 170 -6.18 -19.77 0.80
N ALA A 171 -5.15 -20.09 1.61
CA ALA A 171 -5.20 -21.09 2.67
C ALA A 171 -5.84 -20.57 3.98
N GLY A 172 -6.14 -19.27 4.07
CA GLY A 172 -6.78 -18.63 5.20
C GLY A 172 -5.93 -17.60 5.93
N LEU A 173 -6.39 -17.24 7.13
CA LEU A 173 -5.74 -16.24 8.00
C LEU A 173 -4.60 -16.88 8.81
N MET A 174 -3.46 -16.26 8.78
CA MET A 174 -2.27 -16.61 9.58
C MET A 174 -1.89 -15.44 10.49
N ALA A 175 -1.71 -15.72 11.77
CA ALA A 175 -1.01 -14.79 12.67
C ALA A 175 0.49 -15.07 12.53
N SER A 176 1.28 -14.06 12.24
CA SER A 176 2.66 -14.13 11.78
C SER A 176 2.80 -14.51 10.30
N ALA A 177 3.30 -13.55 9.57
CA ALA A 177 3.49 -13.63 8.14
C ALA A 177 4.89 -14.17 7.81
N ASP A 178 5.00 -15.03 6.81
CA ASP A 178 6.28 -15.27 6.11
C ASP A 178 6.60 -14.07 5.23
N ILE A 179 7.03 -12.99 5.89
CA ILE A 179 7.37 -11.71 5.27
C ILE A 179 8.88 -11.46 5.23
N ALA A 180 9.70 -12.49 5.46
CA ALA A 180 11.16 -12.38 5.39
C ALA A 180 11.59 -11.83 4.02
N GLY A 181 12.56 -10.91 4.04
CA GLY A 181 13.04 -10.25 2.83
C GLY A 181 12.07 -9.21 2.24
N THR A 182 11.02 -8.85 2.97
CA THR A 182 10.05 -7.84 2.53
C THR A 182 10.40 -6.47 3.10
N LYS A 183 10.31 -5.45 2.26
CA LYS A 183 10.48 -4.05 2.62
C LYS A 183 9.24 -3.25 2.29
N TYR A 184 8.88 -2.33 3.18
CA TYR A 184 7.75 -1.40 3.07
C TYR A 184 8.27 0.03 3.08
N TRP A 185 7.75 0.90 2.21
CA TRP A 185 8.17 2.30 2.14
C TRP A 185 7.05 3.20 1.64
N LYS A 186 7.13 4.49 1.99
CA LYS A 186 6.18 5.53 1.57
C LYS A 186 6.21 5.71 0.05
N ASN A 187 5.04 5.76 -0.56
CA ASN A 187 4.91 6.15 -1.96
C ASN A 187 5.14 7.67 -2.08
N LYS A 188 6.15 8.08 -2.83
CA LYS A 188 6.53 9.49 -3.00
C LYS A 188 5.72 10.22 -4.09
N LYS A 189 4.72 9.56 -4.70
CA LYS A 189 3.87 10.15 -5.74
C LYS A 189 2.45 10.36 -5.24
#